data_5783f5fd94668b6feb9ffb417ebdf542
#
_entry.id   5783f5fd94668b6feb9ffb417ebdf542
#
_cell.length_a   1.000
_cell.length_b   1.000
_cell.length_c   1.000
_cell.angle_alpha   90.00
_cell.angle_beta   90.00
_cell.angle_gamma   90.00
#
_symmetry.space_group_name_H-M   'P 1'
#
loop_
_entity.id
_entity.type
_entity.pdbx_description
1 polymer ?
#
loop_
_entity_poly.entity_id
_entity_poly.type
_entity_poly.pdbx_seq_one_letter_code
_entity_poly.pdbx_strand_id
1 'polypeptide(L)'
;LKHDKDIDIGVWSETNLSVLSTKIACSGLFDIAPMRSPYTLRIKHVNGVAIDIFFHYRDHDSYWHAGSKLRWNNTPFNLISYGFLGNVFLIPENYDLYLTENYGNWMQEKMKFDSAFDTPNHEIVNMYELKIHAYKKLII
;
A
#
# COMPACT_ATOMS: atom_id res chain seq x y z
N LEU A 1 -14.02 -2.14 2.70
CA LEU A 1 -15.13 -2.15 1.72
C LEU A 1 -15.52 -3.59 1.40
N LYS A 2 -16.77 -3.86 1.00
CA LYS A 2 -17.24 -5.25 0.72
C LYS A 2 -16.51 -5.93 -0.45
N HIS A 3 -15.92 -5.15 -1.34
CA HIS A 3 -15.18 -5.63 -2.51
C HIS A 3 -13.66 -5.65 -2.30
N ASP A 4 -13.20 -5.09 -1.21
CA ASP A 4 -11.80 -5.05 -0.82
C ASP A 4 -11.40 -6.38 -0.18
N LYS A 5 -10.31 -6.98 -0.64
CA LYS A 5 -9.90 -8.35 -0.25
C LYS A 5 -8.57 -8.41 0.48
N ASP A 6 -7.91 -7.28 0.63
CA ASP A 6 -6.63 -7.15 1.30
C ASP A 6 -6.62 -5.93 2.23
N ILE A 7 -5.59 -5.86 3.03
CA ILE A 7 -5.32 -4.76 3.94
C ILE A 7 -3.97 -4.18 3.55
N ASP A 8 -3.95 -2.87 3.33
CA ASP A 8 -2.72 -2.13 3.06
C ASP A 8 -2.23 -1.47 4.34
N ILE A 9 -0.96 -1.69 4.68
CA ILE A 9 -0.30 -1.02 5.81
C ILE A 9 1.03 -0.42 5.36
N GLY A 10 1.40 0.71 5.96
CA GLY A 10 2.67 1.38 5.72
C GLY A 10 3.67 1.11 6.83
N VAL A 11 4.94 0.95 6.46
CA VAL A 11 6.08 1.00 7.36
C VAL A 11 7.14 1.94 6.78
N TRP A 12 7.94 2.57 7.64
CA TRP A 12 9.03 3.38 7.13
C TRP A 12 10.12 2.52 6.50
N SER A 13 10.77 3.03 5.46
CA SER A 13 11.82 2.33 4.71
C SER A 13 13.03 1.91 5.56
N GLU A 14 13.24 2.57 6.69
CA GLU A 14 14.28 2.23 7.66
C GLU A 14 13.98 0.95 8.46
N THR A 15 12.75 0.43 8.35
CA THR A 15 12.37 -0.84 8.98
C THR A 15 13.22 -1.97 8.42
N ASN A 16 13.92 -2.69 9.30
CA ASN A 16 14.75 -3.81 8.88
C ASN A 16 13.88 -4.97 8.37
N LEU A 17 13.90 -5.18 7.06
CA LEU A 17 13.10 -6.20 6.38
C LEU A 17 13.37 -7.62 6.90
N SER A 18 14.64 -7.96 7.18
CA SER A 18 14.99 -9.29 7.69
C SER A 18 14.40 -9.53 9.08
N VAL A 19 14.47 -8.54 9.96
CA VAL A 19 13.88 -8.61 11.30
C VAL A 19 12.35 -8.70 11.22
N LEU A 20 11.74 -7.88 10.36
CA LEU A 20 10.29 -7.89 10.14
C LEU A 20 9.82 -9.26 9.63
N SER A 21 10.45 -9.78 8.57
CA SER A 21 10.12 -11.07 7.97
C SER A 21 10.30 -12.22 8.96
N THR A 22 11.37 -12.20 9.76
CA THR A 22 11.61 -13.22 10.79
C THR A 22 10.50 -13.20 11.86
N LYS A 23 10.11 -12.01 12.33
CA LYS A 23 9.03 -11.90 13.34
C LYS A 23 7.69 -12.39 12.77
N ILE A 24 7.37 -12.04 11.51
CA ILE A 24 6.17 -12.49 10.83
C ILE A 24 6.17 -14.02 10.71
N ALA A 25 7.25 -14.61 10.21
CA ALA A 25 7.39 -16.06 10.07
C ALA A 25 7.30 -16.80 11.42
N CYS A 26 7.99 -16.29 12.45
CA CYS A 26 7.99 -16.90 13.79
C CYS A 26 6.63 -16.83 14.49
N SER A 27 5.72 -15.95 14.05
CA SER A 27 4.35 -15.90 14.61
C SER A 27 3.53 -17.15 14.29
N GLY A 28 3.88 -17.88 13.22
CA GLY A 28 3.11 -19.03 12.71
C GLY A 28 1.73 -18.68 12.17
N LEU A 29 1.40 -17.38 12.05
CA LEU A 29 0.10 -16.90 11.61
C LEU A 29 0.06 -16.43 10.15
N PHE A 30 1.23 -16.25 9.53
CA PHE A 30 1.33 -15.68 8.20
C PHE A 30 2.30 -16.44 7.30
N ASP A 31 1.90 -16.63 6.05
CA ASP A 31 2.77 -17.00 4.95
C ASP A 31 3.33 -15.74 4.28
N ILE A 32 4.62 -15.73 3.96
CA ILE A 32 5.28 -14.63 3.26
C ILE A 32 5.37 -14.99 1.77
N ALA A 33 4.76 -14.18 0.93
CA ALA A 33 4.85 -14.36 -0.52
C ALA A 33 6.22 -13.90 -1.06
N PRO A 34 6.72 -14.49 -2.17
CA PRO A 34 7.92 -13.98 -2.84
C PRO A 34 7.75 -12.51 -3.23
N MET A 35 8.75 -11.68 -2.89
CA MET A 35 8.72 -10.26 -3.24
C MET A 35 8.81 -10.07 -4.75
N ARG A 36 7.86 -9.31 -5.31
CA ARG A 36 7.83 -8.92 -6.73
C ARG A 36 8.43 -7.53 -6.96
N SER A 37 8.63 -6.79 -5.90
CA SER A 37 9.15 -5.43 -5.88
C SER A 37 9.91 -5.21 -4.58
N PRO A 38 10.99 -4.42 -4.56
CA PRO A 38 11.69 -4.08 -3.32
C PRO A 38 10.87 -3.17 -2.39
N TYR A 39 9.72 -2.68 -2.85
CA TYR A 39 8.92 -1.67 -2.17
C TYR A 39 7.72 -2.24 -1.39
N THR A 40 7.39 -3.53 -1.60
CA THR A 40 6.20 -4.14 -1.01
C THR A 40 6.44 -5.57 -0.58
N LEU A 41 6.09 -5.89 0.66
CA LEU A 41 6.06 -7.25 1.18
C LEU A 41 4.60 -7.70 1.30
N ARG A 42 4.22 -8.76 0.60
CA ARG A 42 2.89 -9.36 0.73
C ARG A 42 2.93 -10.55 1.68
N ILE A 43 2.02 -10.55 2.63
CA ILE A 43 1.81 -11.66 3.55
C ILE A 43 0.35 -12.13 3.49
N LYS A 44 0.10 -13.37 3.90
CA LYS A 44 -1.25 -13.94 3.96
C LYS A 44 -1.46 -14.57 5.32
N HIS A 45 -2.47 -14.09 6.04
CA HIS A 45 -2.86 -14.69 7.31
C HIS A 45 -3.49 -16.06 7.10
N VAL A 46 -3.37 -16.95 8.09
CA VAL A 46 -3.92 -18.33 8.05
C VAL A 46 -5.43 -18.38 7.80
N ASN A 47 -6.18 -17.32 8.10
CA ASN A 47 -7.61 -17.21 7.79
C ASN A 47 -7.89 -16.76 6.32
N GLY A 48 -6.86 -16.56 5.50
CA GLY A 48 -6.98 -16.21 4.09
C GLY A 48 -6.88 -14.73 3.74
N VAL A 49 -6.88 -13.81 4.71
CA VAL A 49 -6.73 -12.36 4.47
C VAL A 49 -5.31 -12.05 4.00
N ALA A 50 -5.20 -11.35 2.87
CA ALA A 50 -3.93 -10.83 2.39
C ALA A 50 -3.63 -9.46 3.01
N ILE A 51 -2.35 -9.17 3.25
CA ILE A 51 -1.88 -7.87 3.74
C ILE A 51 -0.71 -7.46 2.88
N ASP A 52 -0.77 -6.26 2.31
CA ASP A 52 0.33 -5.63 1.61
C ASP A 52 1.01 -4.61 2.52
N ILE A 53 2.30 -4.81 2.75
CA ILE A 53 3.13 -3.94 3.57
C ILE A 53 3.96 -3.08 2.63
N PHE A 54 3.63 -1.80 2.53
CA PHE A 54 4.34 -0.83 1.71
C PHE A 54 5.44 -0.15 2.50
N PHE A 55 6.66 -0.12 1.95
CA PHE A 55 7.75 0.68 2.49
C PHE A 55 7.59 2.12 2.05
N HIS A 56 7.46 3.03 3.02
CA HIS A 56 7.34 4.47 2.80
C HIS A 56 8.69 5.14 2.96
N TYR A 57 9.02 5.97 2.01
CA TYR A 57 10.27 6.73 1.92
C TYR A 57 10.00 8.20 2.18
N ARG A 58 10.93 8.86 2.86
CA ARG A 58 10.84 10.27 3.21
C ARG A 58 11.89 11.05 2.44
N ASP A 59 11.48 11.75 1.40
CA ASP A 59 12.28 12.76 0.74
C ASP A 59 11.99 14.13 1.35
N HIS A 60 12.78 15.16 1.00
CA HIS A 60 12.63 16.50 1.57
C HIS A 60 11.23 17.09 1.34
N ASP A 61 10.73 16.98 0.11
CA ASP A 61 9.49 17.65 -0.32
C ASP A 61 8.30 16.68 -0.52
N SER A 62 8.54 15.38 -0.45
CA SER A 62 7.48 14.38 -0.59
C SER A 62 7.78 13.09 0.15
N TYR A 63 6.74 12.46 0.65
CA TYR A 63 6.80 11.08 1.10
C TYR A 63 6.22 10.19 0.01
N TRP A 64 6.77 9.00 -0.17
CA TRP A 64 6.32 8.14 -1.23
C TRP A 64 6.40 6.65 -0.87
N HIS A 65 5.59 5.87 -1.54
CA HIS A 65 5.66 4.41 -1.56
C HIS A 65 5.47 3.92 -2.99
N ALA A 66 5.81 2.67 -3.26
CA ALA A 66 5.73 2.14 -4.61
C ALA A 66 5.35 0.66 -4.63
N GLY A 67 4.81 0.23 -5.76
CA GLY A 67 4.69 -1.15 -6.16
C GLY A 67 5.65 -1.48 -7.32
N SER A 68 5.37 -2.55 -8.06
CA SER A 68 6.20 -2.93 -9.20
C SER A 68 6.06 -2.00 -10.42
N LYS A 69 4.94 -1.30 -10.54
CA LYS A 69 4.56 -0.50 -11.72
C LYS A 69 4.64 1.00 -11.48
N LEU A 70 4.21 1.41 -10.31
CA LEU A 70 3.94 2.81 -9.96
C LEU A 70 4.57 3.17 -8.63
N ARG A 71 4.87 4.44 -8.51
CA ARG A 71 5.17 5.16 -7.27
C ARG A 71 4.03 6.14 -7.01
N TRP A 72 3.62 6.29 -5.76
CA TRP A 72 2.65 7.27 -5.30
C TRP A 72 3.35 8.28 -4.41
N ASN A 73 3.17 9.55 -4.72
CA ASN A 73 3.80 10.67 -4.02
C ASN A 73 2.76 11.39 -3.16
N ASN A 74 3.11 11.64 -1.91
CA ASN A 74 2.24 12.29 -0.94
C ASN A 74 2.93 13.51 -0.32
N THR A 75 2.14 14.50 0.06
CA THR A 75 2.62 15.58 0.92
C THR A 75 3.19 15.00 2.22
N PRO A 76 4.35 15.48 2.72
CA PRO A 76 4.90 15.03 3.99
C PRO A 76 3.89 15.14 5.14
N PHE A 77 3.89 14.14 6.01
CA PHE A 77 2.95 14.06 7.13
C PHE A 77 3.61 13.54 8.41
N ASN A 78 3.06 13.93 9.55
CA ASN A 78 3.31 13.30 10.83
C ASN A 78 2.33 12.13 11.04
N LEU A 79 2.68 11.22 11.96
CA LEU A 79 1.77 10.16 12.38
C LEU A 79 1.10 10.53 13.70
N ILE A 80 -0.19 10.28 13.78
CA ILE A 80 -0.99 10.41 15.00
C ILE A 80 -1.65 9.10 15.35
N SER A 81 -1.96 8.90 16.63
CA SER A 81 -2.72 7.76 17.12
C SER A 81 -4.21 7.92 16.79
N TYR A 82 -4.82 6.89 16.25
CA TYR A 82 -6.24 6.85 15.90
C TYR A 82 -6.88 5.54 16.37
N GLY A 83 -8.01 5.65 17.06
CA GLY A 83 -8.80 4.51 17.52
C GLY A 83 -9.68 3.94 16.41
N PHE A 84 -9.52 2.65 16.10
CA PHE A 84 -10.33 1.97 15.10
C PHE A 84 -10.59 0.51 15.52
N LEU A 85 -11.82 0.07 15.51
CA LEU A 85 -12.24 -1.30 15.88
C LEU A 85 -11.69 -1.78 17.23
N GLY A 86 -11.67 -0.89 18.24
CA GLY A 86 -11.18 -1.22 19.58
C GLY A 86 -9.65 -1.28 19.74
N ASN A 87 -8.90 -0.95 18.68
CA ASN A 87 -7.44 -0.88 18.66
C ASN A 87 -6.96 0.53 18.33
N VAL A 88 -5.68 0.80 18.56
CA VAL A 88 -5.04 2.07 18.22
C VAL A 88 -4.06 1.83 17.08
N PHE A 89 -4.18 2.64 16.03
CA PHE A 89 -3.31 2.63 14.86
C PHE A 89 -2.63 3.99 14.69
N LEU A 90 -1.48 3.99 14.03
CA LEU A 90 -0.84 5.22 13.56
C LEU A 90 -1.34 5.53 12.15
N ILE A 91 -1.83 6.74 11.95
CA ILE A 91 -2.29 7.23 10.66
C ILE A 91 -1.64 8.58 10.33
N PRO A 92 -1.59 9.02 9.06
CA PRO A 92 -1.20 10.38 8.73
C PRO A 92 -2.06 11.41 9.44
N GLU A 93 -1.45 12.42 10.06
CA GLU A 93 -2.17 13.52 10.73
C GLU A 93 -3.11 14.24 9.75
N ASN A 94 -2.65 14.43 8.51
CA ASN A 94 -3.44 14.99 7.41
C ASN A 94 -4.12 13.91 6.57
N TYR A 95 -4.75 12.92 7.22
CA TYR A 95 -5.32 11.75 6.54
C TYR A 95 -6.31 12.09 5.41
N ASP A 96 -7.06 13.18 5.54
CA ASP A 96 -7.98 13.62 4.49
C ASP A 96 -7.22 14.03 3.20
N LEU A 97 -6.12 14.79 3.35
CA LEU A 97 -5.23 15.12 2.24
C LEU A 97 -4.57 13.87 1.67
N TYR A 98 -4.02 13.01 2.52
CA TYR A 98 -3.40 11.74 2.11
C TYR A 98 -4.36 10.87 1.29
N LEU A 99 -5.60 10.71 1.73
CA LEU A 99 -6.63 9.96 1.02
C LEU A 99 -7.06 10.64 -0.28
N THR A 100 -7.16 11.98 -0.28
CA THR A 100 -7.48 12.76 -1.47
C THR A 100 -6.39 12.64 -2.54
N GLU A 101 -5.12 12.70 -2.15
CA GLU A 101 -3.98 12.53 -3.07
C GLU A 101 -3.99 11.12 -3.71
N ASN A 102 -4.31 10.08 -2.93
CA ASN A 102 -4.29 8.70 -3.43
C ASN A 102 -5.57 8.28 -4.17
N TYR A 103 -6.74 8.80 -3.78
CA TYR A 103 -8.04 8.30 -4.26
C TYR A 103 -8.94 9.37 -4.89
N GLY A 104 -8.53 10.65 -4.88
CA GLY A 104 -9.39 11.76 -5.28
C GLY A 104 -10.56 11.95 -4.31
N ASN A 105 -11.79 11.89 -4.77
CA ASN A 105 -12.96 11.96 -3.89
C ASN A 105 -13.17 10.62 -3.15
N TRP A 106 -12.34 10.37 -2.14
CA TRP A 106 -12.34 9.12 -1.36
C TRP A 106 -13.62 8.90 -0.52
N MET A 107 -14.38 9.96 -0.24
CA MET A 107 -15.69 9.86 0.44
C MET A 107 -16.75 9.18 -0.43
N GLN A 108 -16.54 9.13 -1.74
CA GLN A 108 -17.44 8.49 -2.69
C GLN A 108 -16.90 7.12 -3.11
N GLU A 109 -17.63 6.06 -2.78
CA GLU A 109 -17.25 4.69 -3.15
C GLU A 109 -17.18 4.54 -4.67
N LYS A 110 -16.05 4.04 -5.17
CA LYS A 110 -15.83 3.74 -6.58
C LYS A 110 -15.69 2.24 -6.78
N MET A 111 -16.74 1.60 -7.30
CA MET A 111 -16.82 0.15 -7.45
C MET A 111 -15.76 -0.48 -8.37
N LYS A 112 -15.23 0.29 -9.32
CA LYS A 112 -14.23 -0.17 -10.31
C LYS A 112 -12.98 0.68 -10.23
N PHE A 113 -12.40 0.78 -9.03
CA PHE A 113 -11.14 1.50 -8.83
C PHE A 113 -9.95 0.64 -9.27
N ASP A 114 -9.04 1.22 -10.04
CA ASP A 114 -7.77 0.63 -10.40
C ASP A 114 -6.62 1.53 -9.98
N SER A 115 -5.88 1.11 -8.97
CA SER A 115 -4.75 1.86 -8.45
C SER A 115 -3.67 2.19 -9.50
N ALA A 116 -3.60 1.43 -10.61
CA ALA A 116 -2.65 1.70 -11.68
C ALA A 116 -3.06 2.85 -12.62
N PHE A 117 -4.34 3.22 -12.66
CA PHE A 117 -4.85 4.23 -13.59
C PHE A 117 -5.66 5.33 -12.91
N ASP A 118 -6.22 5.06 -11.74
CA ASP A 118 -7.17 5.95 -11.08
C ASP A 118 -6.59 6.78 -9.93
N THR A 119 -5.37 6.48 -9.47
CA THR A 119 -4.71 7.26 -8.41
C THR A 119 -4.15 8.57 -8.96
N PRO A 120 -4.54 9.74 -8.43
CA PRO A 120 -4.14 11.03 -8.98
C PRO A 120 -2.64 11.34 -8.86
N ASN A 121 -2.00 10.84 -7.81
CA ASN A 121 -0.62 11.15 -7.42
C ASN A 121 0.43 10.14 -7.92
N HIS A 122 0.07 9.30 -8.89
CA HIS A 122 0.99 8.26 -9.35
C HIS A 122 2.04 8.77 -10.33
N GLU A 123 3.18 8.10 -10.31
CA GLU A 123 4.28 8.22 -11.27
C GLU A 123 4.65 6.83 -11.78
N ILE A 124 4.92 6.69 -13.07
CA ILE A 124 5.26 5.40 -13.69
C ILE A 124 6.73 5.08 -13.41
N VAL A 125 6.99 3.98 -12.72
CA VAL A 125 8.35 3.49 -12.46
C VAL A 125 8.75 2.32 -13.36
N ASN A 126 7.75 1.57 -13.88
CA ASN A 126 7.99 0.47 -14.81
C ASN A 126 6.90 0.41 -15.88
N MET A 127 7.17 1.01 -17.04
CA MET A 127 6.26 1.07 -18.18
C MET A 127 5.93 -0.32 -18.74
N TYR A 128 6.87 -1.26 -18.71
CA TYR A 128 6.65 -2.61 -19.21
C TYR A 128 5.63 -3.36 -18.37
N GLU A 129 5.79 -3.35 -17.05
CA GLU A 129 4.84 -3.94 -16.12
C GLU A 129 3.46 -3.28 -16.19
N LEU A 130 3.41 -1.96 -16.40
CA LEU A 130 2.16 -1.23 -16.57
C LEU A 130 1.44 -1.65 -17.86
N LYS A 131 2.15 -1.81 -18.97
CA LYS A 131 1.59 -2.30 -20.24
C LYS A 131 1.05 -3.73 -20.11
N ILE A 132 1.77 -4.63 -19.42
CA ILE A 132 1.27 -5.98 -19.15
C ILE A 132 -0.02 -5.94 -18.32
N HIS A 133 -0.09 -5.06 -17.31
CA HIS A 133 -1.29 -4.89 -16.50
C HIS A 133 -2.49 -4.41 -17.33
N ALA A 134 -2.29 -3.37 -18.16
CA ALA A 134 -3.31 -2.86 -19.06
C ALA A 134 -3.79 -3.93 -20.05
N TYR A 135 -2.87 -4.68 -20.66
CA TYR A 135 -3.19 -5.74 -21.61
C TYR A 135 -4.03 -6.86 -20.98
N LYS A 136 -3.68 -7.30 -19.78
CA LYS A 136 -4.46 -8.32 -19.04
C LYS A 136 -5.90 -7.88 -18.78
N LYS A 137 -6.15 -6.59 -18.59
CA LYS A 137 -7.51 -6.05 -18.42
C LYS A 137 -8.34 -5.99 -19.69
N LEU A 138 -7.70 -5.91 -20.86
CA LEU A 138 -8.39 -5.90 -22.16
C LEU A 138 -8.84 -7.31 -22.60
N ILE A 139 -8.26 -8.36 -22.02
CA ILE A 139 -8.51 -9.76 -22.40
C ILE A 139 -9.60 -10.42 -21.52
N ILE A 140 -9.94 -9.79 -20.40
CA ILE A 140 -11.00 -10.26 -19.48
C ILE A 140 -12.29 -9.48 -19.75
#